data_2496edfd7b245a03eddf7a426d35c6cd
#
_entry.id   2496edfd7b245a03eddf7a426d35c6cd
#
_cell.length_a   1.000
_cell.length_b   1.000
_cell.length_c   1.000
_cell.angle_alpha   90.00
_cell.angle_beta   90.00
_cell.angle_gamma   90.00
#
_symmetry.space_group_name_H-M   'P 1'
#
loop_
_entity.id
_entity.type
_entity.pdbx_description
1 polymer ?
#
loop_
_entity_poly.entity_id
_entity_poly.type
_entity_poly.pdbx_seq_one_letter_code
_entity_poly.pdbx_strand_id
1 'polypeptide(L)'
;MQVKDIPLDRLLDEVTRIHYEDFRLMQICATKVAENRYEILYTFGKGYEWKHVRVTVSHEERVPSITSIFETAYLYENEIHDLFGIQIEMMNYDFKGKLFRTGVQFPFA
;
A
#
# COMPACT_ATOMS: atom_id res chain seq x y z
N MET A 1 -11.47 -16.30 3.99
CA MET A 1 -11.06 -14.92 3.78
C MET A 1 -11.27 -14.55 2.31
N GLN A 2 -12.03 -13.50 2.06
CA GLN A 2 -12.27 -13.04 0.70
C GLN A 2 -11.33 -11.88 0.40
N VAL A 3 -10.61 -11.96 -0.71
CA VAL A 3 -9.70 -10.93 -1.16
C VAL A 3 -10.21 -10.40 -2.49
N LYS A 4 -10.39 -9.08 -2.58
CA LYS A 4 -10.80 -8.43 -3.81
C LYS A 4 -9.57 -7.99 -4.57
N ASP A 5 -9.34 -8.60 -5.73
CA ASP A 5 -8.26 -8.20 -6.61
C ASP A 5 -8.73 -7.04 -7.49
N ILE A 6 -7.99 -5.95 -7.49
CA ILE A 6 -8.34 -4.77 -8.28
C ILE A 6 -7.14 -4.30 -9.07
N PRO A 7 -7.37 -3.61 -10.20
CA PRO A 7 -6.26 -2.96 -10.89
C PRO A 7 -5.73 -1.79 -10.07
N LEU A 8 -4.46 -1.47 -10.29
CA LEU A 8 -3.79 -0.42 -9.53
C LEU A 8 -4.49 0.95 -9.67
N ASP A 9 -5.03 1.24 -10.85
CA ASP A 9 -5.70 2.51 -11.10
C ASP A 9 -7.05 2.64 -10.37
N ARG A 10 -7.53 1.57 -9.76
CA ARG A 10 -8.76 1.59 -8.95
C ARG A 10 -8.48 1.64 -7.45
N LEU A 11 -7.22 1.63 -7.06
CA LEU A 11 -6.87 1.53 -5.64
C LEU A 11 -7.44 2.68 -4.82
N LEU A 12 -7.23 3.92 -5.26
CA LEU A 12 -7.72 5.08 -4.50
C LEU A 12 -9.23 5.11 -4.41
N ASP A 13 -9.93 4.75 -5.48
CA ASP A 13 -11.40 4.72 -5.48
C ASP A 13 -11.92 3.69 -4.48
N GLU A 14 -11.32 2.50 -4.48
CA GLU A 14 -11.75 1.42 -3.60
C GLU A 14 -11.46 1.75 -2.14
N VAL A 15 -10.28 2.28 -1.86
CA VAL A 15 -9.88 2.65 -0.50
C VAL A 15 -10.75 3.79 0.03
N THR A 16 -11.06 4.77 -0.81
CA THR A 16 -11.95 5.87 -0.43
C THR A 16 -13.33 5.37 -0.07
N ARG A 17 -13.87 4.43 -0.87
CA ARG A 17 -15.17 3.84 -0.60
C ARG A 17 -15.18 3.12 0.75
N ILE A 18 -14.13 2.34 1.02
CA ILE A 18 -14.00 1.62 2.29
C ILE A 18 -13.92 2.59 3.46
N HIS A 19 -13.22 3.70 3.29
CA HIS A 19 -13.13 4.74 4.31
C HIS A 19 -14.51 5.32 4.64
N TYR A 20 -15.32 5.60 3.63
CA TYR A 20 -16.66 6.13 3.84
C TYR A 20 -17.60 5.12 4.49
N GLU A 21 -17.28 3.84 4.44
CA GLU A 21 -18.03 2.79 5.14
C GLU A 21 -17.57 2.62 6.58
N ASP A 22 -16.72 3.52 7.08
CA ASP A 22 -16.22 3.55 8.46
C ASP A 22 -15.30 2.38 8.83
N PHE A 23 -14.66 1.76 7.85
CA PHE A 23 -13.61 0.77 8.10
C PHE A 23 -12.31 1.47 8.46
N ARG A 24 -11.49 0.80 9.28
CA ARG A 24 -10.16 1.27 9.63
C ARG A 24 -9.11 0.43 8.93
N LEU A 25 -8.00 1.08 8.58
CA LEU A 25 -6.85 0.35 8.05
C LEU A 25 -6.20 -0.43 9.16
N MET A 26 -6.06 -1.73 8.98
CA MET A 26 -5.45 -2.62 9.96
C MET A 26 -4.02 -2.95 9.60
N GLN A 27 -3.72 -3.13 8.32
CA GLN A 27 -2.40 -3.57 7.88
C GLN A 27 -2.25 -3.44 6.38
N ILE A 28 -1.01 -3.23 5.93
CA ILE A 28 -0.63 -3.34 4.53
C ILE A 28 0.57 -4.29 4.47
N CYS A 29 0.46 -5.34 3.67
CA CYS A 29 1.53 -6.32 3.50
C CYS A 29 1.92 -6.43 2.04
N ALA A 30 3.19 -6.63 1.77
CA ALA A 30 3.67 -6.88 0.41
C ALA A 30 4.35 -8.24 0.36
N THR A 31 4.23 -8.91 -0.80
CA THR A 31 4.83 -10.21 -1.04
C THR A 31 5.40 -10.25 -2.45
N LYS A 32 6.64 -10.71 -2.58
CA LYS A 32 7.21 -10.93 -3.90
C LYS A 32 6.70 -12.28 -4.42
N VAL A 33 5.98 -12.26 -5.55
CA VAL A 33 5.38 -13.47 -6.11
C VAL A 33 6.11 -13.99 -7.33
N ALA A 34 6.91 -13.14 -7.98
CA ALA A 34 7.74 -13.52 -9.14
C ALA A 34 8.78 -12.43 -9.32
N GLU A 35 9.71 -12.63 -10.28
CA GLU A 35 10.66 -11.57 -10.61
C GLU A 35 9.90 -10.33 -11.06
N ASN A 36 10.22 -9.21 -10.43
CA ASN A 36 9.59 -7.92 -10.69
C ASN A 36 8.07 -7.95 -10.60
N ARG A 37 7.55 -8.77 -9.69
CA ARG A 37 6.11 -8.85 -9.47
C ARG A 37 5.83 -8.97 -7.97
N TYR A 38 5.03 -8.05 -7.45
CA TYR A 38 4.73 -7.95 -6.03
C TYR A 38 3.24 -7.79 -5.84
N GLU A 39 2.71 -8.46 -4.80
CA GLU A 39 1.32 -8.26 -4.39
C GLU A 39 1.31 -7.42 -3.13
N ILE A 40 0.43 -6.43 -3.11
CA ILE A 40 0.21 -5.60 -1.93
C ILE A 40 -1.20 -5.87 -1.43
N LEU A 41 -1.30 -6.31 -0.20
CA LEU A 41 -2.59 -6.64 0.43
C LEU A 41 -2.90 -5.59 1.48
N TYR A 42 -4.04 -4.93 1.30
CA TYR A 42 -4.57 -3.94 2.23
C TYR A 42 -5.69 -4.60 3.03
N THR A 43 -5.59 -4.55 4.36
CA THR A 43 -6.58 -5.15 5.24
C THR A 43 -7.28 -4.08 6.05
N PHE A 44 -8.61 -4.09 6.02
CA PHE A 44 -9.44 -3.13 6.73
C PHE A 44 -10.40 -3.87 7.66
N GLY A 45 -10.72 -3.25 8.79
CA GLY A 45 -11.61 -3.87 9.76
C GLY A 45 -12.63 -2.89 10.31
N LYS A 46 -13.81 -3.42 10.61
CA LYS A 46 -14.91 -2.68 11.24
C LYS A 46 -15.69 -3.66 12.10
N GLY A 47 -15.53 -3.55 13.43
CA GLY A 47 -16.12 -4.53 14.34
C GLY A 47 -15.59 -5.93 14.02
N TYR A 48 -16.48 -6.82 13.63
CA TYR A 48 -16.10 -8.18 13.25
C TYR A 48 -16.00 -8.37 11.73
N GLU A 49 -16.22 -7.31 10.97
CA GLU A 49 -16.14 -7.38 9.52
C GLU A 49 -14.73 -7.05 9.06
N TRP A 50 -14.26 -7.77 8.04
CA TRP A 50 -12.93 -7.56 7.46
C TRP A 50 -13.07 -7.42 5.94
N LYS A 51 -12.27 -6.51 5.38
CA LYS A 51 -12.15 -6.37 3.93
C LYS A 51 -10.68 -6.44 3.55
N HIS A 52 -10.40 -7.15 2.47
CA HIS A 52 -9.05 -7.30 1.94
C HIS A 52 -9.06 -6.89 0.48
N VAL A 53 -8.14 -6.00 0.14
CA VAL A 53 -7.97 -5.52 -1.23
C VAL A 53 -6.53 -5.81 -1.64
N ARG A 54 -6.36 -6.37 -2.82
CA ARG A 54 -5.03 -6.73 -3.32
C ARG A 54 -4.78 -6.10 -4.67
N VAL A 55 -3.58 -5.54 -4.85
CA VAL A 55 -3.09 -5.07 -6.14
C VAL A 55 -1.78 -5.78 -6.43
N THR A 56 -1.50 -5.99 -7.72
CA THR A 56 -0.25 -6.58 -8.19
C THR A 56 0.52 -5.53 -8.95
N VAL A 57 1.79 -5.34 -8.61
CA VAL A 57 2.60 -4.26 -9.18
C VAL A 57 3.99 -4.76 -9.53
N SER A 58 4.66 -4.00 -10.42
CA SER A 58 6.07 -4.17 -10.73
C SER A 58 6.85 -2.96 -10.21
N HIS A 59 8.20 -3.01 -10.31
CA HIS A 59 9.03 -1.88 -9.89
C HIS A 59 8.83 -0.63 -10.75
N GLU A 60 8.37 -0.80 -11.98
CA GLU A 60 8.14 0.32 -12.89
C GLU A 60 6.84 1.07 -12.59
N GLU A 61 5.95 0.46 -11.84
CA GLU A 61 4.66 1.05 -11.52
C GLU A 61 4.75 1.84 -10.21
N ARG A 62 3.98 2.91 -10.14
CA ARG A 62 3.91 3.73 -8.93
C ARG A 62 2.60 3.47 -8.24
N VAL A 63 2.69 3.09 -6.97
CA VAL A 63 1.51 2.82 -6.15
C VAL A 63 1.09 4.13 -5.49
N PRO A 64 -0.13 4.60 -5.73
CA PRO A 64 -0.58 5.81 -5.06
C PRO A 64 -0.66 5.59 -3.55
N SER A 65 -0.15 6.56 -2.79
CA SER A 65 -0.22 6.50 -1.34
C SER A 65 -1.65 6.67 -0.87
N ILE A 66 -2.06 5.89 0.12
CA ILE A 66 -3.37 6.05 0.75
C ILE A 66 -3.28 6.81 2.07
N THR A 67 -2.14 7.41 2.37
CA THR A 67 -1.90 8.13 3.62
C THR A 67 -2.86 9.31 3.80
N SER A 68 -3.27 9.95 2.72
CA SER A 68 -4.26 11.03 2.79
C SER A 68 -5.64 10.55 3.21
N ILE A 69 -5.92 9.27 3.03
CA ILE A 69 -7.21 8.66 3.40
C ILE A 69 -7.08 8.00 4.78
N PHE A 70 -6.02 7.22 4.98
CA PHE A 70 -5.72 6.55 6.24
C PHE A 70 -4.31 6.95 6.68
N GLU A 71 -4.22 7.80 7.67
CA GLU A 71 -2.94 8.37 8.11
C GLU A 71 -1.91 7.32 8.52
N THR A 72 -2.35 6.26 9.15
CA THR A 72 -1.46 5.20 9.61
C THR A 72 -0.79 4.44 8.48
N ALA A 73 -1.29 4.61 7.26
CA ALA A 73 -0.75 3.90 6.10
C ALA A 73 0.72 4.26 5.83
N TYR A 74 1.16 5.47 6.19
CA TYR A 74 2.50 5.90 5.82
C TYR A 74 3.58 5.01 6.43
N LEU A 75 3.35 4.47 7.63
CA LEU A 75 4.32 3.57 8.26
C LEU A 75 4.46 2.27 7.47
N TYR A 76 3.35 1.71 7.04
CA TYR A 76 3.37 0.47 6.26
C TYR A 76 3.93 0.71 4.86
N GLU A 77 3.57 1.83 4.25
CA GLU A 77 4.04 2.16 2.90
C GLU A 77 5.55 2.40 2.91
N ASN A 78 6.04 3.05 3.95
CA ASN A 78 7.47 3.28 4.12
C ASN A 78 8.23 1.96 4.22
N GLU A 79 7.71 1.03 5.02
CA GLU A 79 8.32 -0.28 5.19
C GLU A 79 8.35 -1.05 3.87
N ILE A 80 7.25 -1.02 3.13
CA ILE A 80 7.17 -1.70 1.82
C ILE A 80 8.20 -1.12 0.86
N HIS A 81 8.33 0.21 0.82
CA HIS A 81 9.33 0.85 -0.02
C HIS A 81 10.73 0.42 0.39
N ASP A 82 11.02 0.45 1.70
CA ASP A 82 12.36 0.13 2.20
C ASP A 82 12.76 -1.32 1.96
N LEU A 83 11.81 -2.23 2.09
CA LEU A 83 12.10 -3.66 1.98
C LEU A 83 12.09 -4.18 0.54
N PHE A 84 11.17 -3.68 -0.28
CA PHE A 84 10.95 -4.22 -1.63
C PHE A 84 11.34 -3.27 -2.75
N GLY A 85 11.55 -2.00 -2.44
CA GLY A 85 11.84 -1.01 -3.48
C GLY A 85 10.61 -0.62 -4.29
N ILE A 86 9.42 -0.96 -3.84
CA ILE A 86 8.18 -0.59 -4.50
C ILE A 86 8.01 0.93 -4.40
N GLN A 87 7.72 1.57 -5.53
CA GLN A 87 7.57 3.01 -5.57
C GLN A 87 6.19 3.42 -5.08
N ILE A 88 6.16 4.19 -4.00
CA ILE A 88 4.91 4.73 -3.45
C ILE A 88 4.87 6.21 -3.77
N GLU A 89 3.80 6.65 -4.44
CA GLU A 89 3.65 8.05 -4.80
C GLU A 89 2.90 8.79 -3.70
N MET A 90 3.61 9.70 -3.03
CA MET A 90 3.06 10.47 -1.92
C MET A 90 2.36 11.71 -2.46
N MET A 91 1.06 11.57 -2.72
CA MET A 91 0.30 12.60 -3.43
C MET A 91 0.14 13.90 -2.65
N ASN A 92 -0.03 13.80 -1.33
CA ASN A 92 -0.40 14.96 -0.52
C ASN A 92 0.64 15.35 0.52
N TYR A 93 1.71 14.58 0.63
CA TYR A 93 2.76 14.85 1.61
C TYR A 93 4.08 14.97 0.90
N ASP A 94 4.71 16.12 1.07
CA ASP A 94 6.03 16.35 0.51
C ASP A 94 7.04 16.22 1.65
N PHE A 95 7.54 15.04 1.83
CA PHE A 95 8.57 14.80 2.85
C PHE A 95 9.96 15.08 2.35
N LYS A 96 10.11 15.40 1.07
CA LYS A 96 11.39 15.73 0.44
C LYS A 96 12.47 14.69 0.71
N GLY A 97 12.05 13.44 0.73
CA GLY A 97 12.96 12.33 0.96
C GLY A 97 13.37 12.14 2.41
N LYS A 98 12.79 12.88 3.35
CA LYS A 98 13.21 12.79 4.74
C LYS A 98 12.75 11.53 5.45
N LEU A 99 11.64 10.95 5.00
CA LEU A 99 11.13 9.71 5.58
C LEU A 99 11.79 8.48 4.99
N PHE A 100 12.43 8.63 3.82
CA PHE A 100 13.07 7.52 3.15
C PHE A 100 14.57 7.66 3.31
N ARG A 101 15.22 6.59 3.72
CA ARG A 101 16.67 6.59 3.86
C ARG A 101 17.28 6.44 2.49
N THR A 102 18.14 7.39 2.14
CA THR A 102 18.89 7.26 0.91
C THR A 102 20.03 6.26 1.13
N GLY A 103 20.34 5.50 0.09
CA GLY A 103 21.41 4.51 0.17
C GLY A 103 21.04 3.20 0.83
N VAL A 104 19.78 3.05 1.27
CA VAL A 104 19.32 1.79 1.82
C VAL A 104 19.06 0.84 0.67
N GLN A 105 19.55 -0.38 0.79
CA GLN A 105 19.26 -1.42 -0.17
C GLN A 105 17.91 -2.04 0.14
N PHE A 106 17.27 -2.58 -0.89
CA PHE A 106 15.95 -3.16 -0.75
C PHE A 106 16.10 -4.66 -0.55
N PRO A 107 16.13 -5.14 0.72
CA PRO A 107 16.52 -6.52 1.00
C PRO A 107 15.57 -7.56 0.44
N PHE A 108 14.32 -7.18 0.16
CA PHE A 108 13.32 -8.13 -0.35
C PHE A 108 12.95 -7.88 -1.81
N ALA A 109 13.66 -7.01 -2.46
CA ALA A 109 13.38 -6.68 -3.86
C ALA A 109 13.66 -7.85 -4.80
#